data_f98418bfec4525e9a39c78ee64837125
#
_entry.id   f98418bfec4525e9a39c78ee64837125
#
_cell.length_a   1.000
_cell.length_b   1.000
_cell.length_c   1.000
_cell.angle_alpha   90.00
_cell.angle_beta   90.00
_cell.angle_gamma   90.00
#
_symmetry.space_group_name_H-M   'P 1'
#
loop_
_entity.id
_entity.type
_entity.pdbx_description
1 polymer ?
#
loop_
_entity_poly.entity_id
_entity_poly.type
_entity_poly.pdbx_seq_one_letter_code
_entity_poly.pdbx_strand_id
1 'polypeptide(L)'
;MDRISEMAKDLGRLLGQTEEYRSLKQAISIVDEDKEVTEVRTELEGIELQIKDLINSGEEPDESVKQKYEESLSRLQTSTSYQRLVAAQANFDKVLVKVNQTIQTGIAEGAESRIIRP
;
A
#
# COMPACT_ATOMS: atom_id res chain seq x y z
N MET A 1 -2.13 22.46 -18.22
CA MET A 1 -2.12 21.12 -17.60
C MET A 1 -1.27 20.10 -18.36
N ASP A 2 -1.22 20.19 -19.69
CA ASP A 2 -0.50 19.19 -20.51
C ASP A 2 0.96 18.99 -20.12
N ARG A 3 1.69 20.07 -19.87
CA ARG A 3 3.09 19.97 -19.46
C ARG A 3 3.24 19.30 -18.09
N ILE A 4 2.37 19.65 -17.17
CA ILE A 4 2.36 19.03 -15.82
C ILE A 4 2.08 17.53 -15.94
N SER A 5 1.09 17.17 -16.75
CA SER A 5 0.74 15.77 -16.98
C SER A 5 1.86 14.98 -17.64
N GLU A 6 2.54 15.57 -18.61
CA GLU A 6 3.68 14.95 -19.27
C GLU A 6 4.84 14.71 -18.31
N MET A 7 5.16 15.71 -17.49
CA MET A 7 6.20 15.59 -16.48
C MET A 7 5.85 14.54 -15.43
N ALA A 8 4.57 14.48 -15.03
CA ALA A 8 4.10 13.49 -14.08
C ALA A 8 4.22 12.06 -14.65
N LYS A 9 3.89 11.87 -15.93
CA LYS A 9 4.07 10.57 -16.59
C LYS A 9 5.54 10.17 -16.67
N ASP A 10 6.41 11.11 -16.99
CA ASP A 10 7.86 10.85 -17.05
C ASP A 10 8.38 10.45 -15.67
N LEU A 11 7.95 11.14 -14.63
CA LEU A 11 8.27 10.78 -13.25
C LEU A 11 7.76 9.38 -12.92
N GLY A 12 6.53 9.08 -13.29
CA GLY A 12 5.94 7.75 -13.09
C GLY A 12 6.75 6.65 -13.77
N ARG A 13 7.20 6.88 -15.01
CA ARG A 13 8.05 5.93 -15.73
C ARG A 13 9.36 5.67 -14.98
N LEU A 14 10.00 6.73 -14.48
CA LEU A 14 11.22 6.60 -13.69
C LEU A 14 10.97 5.83 -12.39
N LEU A 15 9.86 6.11 -11.70
CA LEU A 15 9.47 5.39 -10.48
C LEU A 15 9.27 3.89 -10.76
N GLY A 16 8.66 3.55 -11.89
CA GLY A 16 8.46 2.16 -12.30
C GLY A 16 9.75 1.43 -12.63
N GLN A 17 10.85 2.15 -12.83
CA GLN A 17 12.17 1.57 -13.12
C GLN A 17 13.07 1.46 -11.89
N THR A 18 12.61 1.95 -10.73
CA THR A 18 13.40 1.85 -9.50
C THR A 18 13.51 0.41 -9.02
N GLU A 19 14.57 0.11 -8.29
CA GLU A 19 14.73 -1.19 -7.65
C GLU A 19 13.62 -1.46 -6.65
N GLU A 20 13.21 -0.44 -5.93
CA GLU A 20 12.12 -0.52 -4.95
C GLU A 20 10.81 -0.96 -5.60
N TYR A 21 10.49 -0.41 -6.76
CA TYR A 21 9.27 -0.83 -7.48
C TYR A 21 9.39 -2.25 -8.04
N ARG A 22 10.55 -2.61 -8.58
CA ARG A 22 10.82 -3.97 -9.07
C ARG A 22 10.68 -4.99 -7.95
N SER A 23 11.25 -4.70 -6.79
CA SER A 23 11.14 -5.56 -5.61
C SER A 23 9.70 -5.72 -5.16
N LEU A 24 8.94 -4.62 -5.17
CA LEU A 24 7.52 -4.64 -4.82
C LEU A 24 6.74 -5.52 -5.80
N LYS A 25 6.95 -5.33 -7.09
CA LYS A 25 6.27 -6.10 -8.13
C LYS A 25 6.57 -7.59 -8.01
N GLN A 26 7.84 -7.93 -7.76
CA GLN A 26 8.26 -9.30 -7.55
C GLN A 26 7.63 -9.91 -6.30
N ALA A 27 7.59 -9.15 -5.20
CA ALA A 27 6.97 -9.59 -3.95
C ALA A 27 5.49 -9.84 -4.11
N ILE A 28 4.78 -8.98 -4.86
CA ILE A 28 3.36 -9.17 -5.18
C ILE A 28 3.16 -10.48 -5.95
N SER A 29 3.99 -10.73 -6.94
CA SER A 29 3.91 -11.94 -7.75
C SER A 29 4.12 -13.21 -6.91
N ILE A 30 5.09 -13.18 -6.00
CA ILE A 30 5.37 -14.30 -5.10
C ILE A 30 4.18 -14.56 -4.17
N VAL A 31 3.59 -13.52 -3.61
CA VAL A 31 2.40 -13.64 -2.74
C VAL A 31 1.22 -14.20 -3.52
N ASP A 32 1.01 -13.75 -4.75
CA ASP A 32 -0.11 -14.21 -5.59
C ASP A 32 0.01 -15.71 -5.92
N GLU A 33 1.23 -16.24 -5.96
CA GLU A 33 1.48 -17.67 -6.18
C GLU A 33 1.47 -18.49 -4.89
N ASP A 34 1.50 -17.85 -3.74
CA ASP A 34 1.52 -18.53 -2.44
C ASP A 34 0.09 -18.88 -2.03
N LYS A 35 -0.25 -20.16 -2.15
CA LYS A 35 -1.60 -20.65 -1.87
C LYS A 35 -2.02 -20.43 -0.42
N GLU A 36 -1.11 -20.61 0.52
CA GLU A 36 -1.39 -20.41 1.94
C GLU A 36 -1.78 -18.96 2.24
N VAL A 37 -1.02 -18.02 1.69
CA VAL A 37 -1.33 -16.59 1.85
C VAL A 37 -2.66 -16.24 1.21
N THR A 38 -2.93 -16.76 0.01
CA THR A 38 -4.19 -16.51 -0.69
C THR A 38 -5.37 -17.05 0.10
N GLU A 39 -5.26 -18.24 0.65
CA GLU A 39 -6.30 -18.83 1.50
C GLU A 39 -6.56 -18.01 2.75
N VAL A 40 -5.49 -17.58 3.43
CA VAL A 40 -5.62 -16.77 4.66
C VAL A 40 -6.24 -15.41 4.34
N ARG A 41 -5.88 -14.78 3.23
CA ARG A 41 -6.48 -13.52 2.79
C ARG A 41 -7.98 -13.68 2.54
N THR A 42 -8.38 -14.77 1.90
CA THR A 42 -9.79 -15.06 1.64
C THR A 42 -10.53 -15.26 2.96
N GLU A 43 -9.95 -15.99 3.91
CA GLU A 43 -10.53 -16.17 5.25
C GLU A 43 -10.70 -14.83 5.96
N LEU A 44 -9.68 -13.98 5.91
CA LEU A 44 -9.72 -12.64 6.54
C LEU A 44 -10.81 -11.77 5.93
N GLU A 45 -10.93 -11.76 4.61
CA GLU A 45 -11.99 -11.00 3.92
C GLU A 45 -13.37 -11.48 4.36
N GLY A 46 -13.57 -12.80 4.46
CA GLY A 46 -14.82 -13.38 4.95
C GLY A 46 -15.15 -12.98 6.38
N ILE A 47 -14.14 -12.99 7.25
CA ILE A 47 -14.31 -12.61 8.66
C ILE A 47 -14.61 -11.12 8.77
N GLU A 48 -13.91 -10.28 8.00
CA GLU A 48 -14.16 -8.82 7.99
C GLU A 48 -15.57 -8.49 7.53
N LEU A 49 -16.09 -9.19 6.51
CA LEU A 49 -17.47 -9.03 6.07
C LEU A 49 -18.45 -9.44 7.15
N GLN A 50 -18.18 -10.54 7.85
CA GLN A 50 -19.01 -11.01 8.95
C GLN A 50 -19.06 -9.99 10.09
N ILE A 51 -17.92 -9.42 10.45
CA ILE A 51 -17.82 -8.40 11.49
C ILE A 51 -18.60 -7.15 11.06
N LYS A 52 -18.45 -6.73 9.82
CA LYS A 52 -19.15 -5.57 9.27
C LYS A 52 -20.67 -5.77 9.33
N ASP A 53 -21.16 -6.93 8.93
CA ASP A 53 -22.58 -7.26 8.95
C ASP A 53 -23.13 -7.25 10.39
N LEU A 54 -22.37 -7.78 11.35
CA LEU A 54 -22.75 -7.77 12.76
C LEU A 54 -22.84 -6.34 13.29
N ILE A 55 -21.87 -5.50 12.99
CA ILE A 55 -21.86 -4.09 13.40
C ILE A 55 -23.05 -3.35 12.80
N ASN A 56 -23.33 -3.56 11.51
CA ASN A 56 -24.46 -2.92 10.82
C ASN A 56 -25.80 -3.36 11.41
N SER A 57 -25.88 -4.57 11.96
CA SER A 57 -27.09 -5.09 12.64
C SER A 57 -27.20 -4.65 14.11
N GLY A 58 -26.23 -3.91 14.61
CA GLY A 58 -26.18 -3.49 16.00
C GLY A 58 -25.70 -4.56 16.96
N GLU A 59 -25.16 -5.66 16.45
CA GLU A 59 -24.61 -6.75 17.24
C GLU A 59 -23.10 -6.62 17.38
N GLU A 60 -22.55 -7.12 18.47
CA GLU A 60 -21.10 -7.20 18.65
C GLU A 60 -20.58 -8.56 18.16
N PRO A 61 -19.38 -8.62 17.55
CA PRO A 61 -18.74 -9.88 17.22
C PRO A 61 -18.51 -10.70 18.50
N ASP A 62 -18.78 -12.01 18.45
CA ASP A 62 -18.52 -12.88 19.58
C ASP A 62 -17.02 -13.24 19.66
N GLU A 63 -16.64 -13.92 20.76
CA GLU A 63 -15.25 -14.34 20.97
C GLU A 63 -14.74 -15.27 19.88
N SER A 64 -15.59 -16.13 19.37
CA SER A 64 -15.24 -17.07 18.29
C SER A 64 -14.80 -16.34 17.02
N VAL A 65 -15.51 -15.30 16.62
CA VAL A 65 -15.18 -14.48 15.45
C VAL A 65 -13.88 -13.72 15.67
N LYS A 66 -13.71 -13.11 16.84
CA LYS A 66 -12.49 -12.39 17.20
C LYS A 66 -11.27 -13.31 17.18
N GLN A 67 -11.41 -14.50 17.73
CA GLN A 67 -10.34 -15.50 17.79
C GLN A 67 -9.93 -15.96 16.39
N LYS A 68 -10.89 -16.22 15.51
CA LYS A 68 -10.62 -16.59 14.11
C LYS A 68 -9.86 -15.47 13.39
N TYR A 69 -10.26 -14.22 13.62
CA TYR A 69 -9.59 -13.07 13.03
C TYR A 69 -8.14 -13.00 13.47
N GLU A 70 -7.88 -13.11 14.76
CA GLU A 70 -6.53 -13.07 15.32
C GLU A 70 -5.66 -14.21 14.81
N GLU A 71 -6.19 -15.43 14.74
CA GLU A 71 -5.47 -16.60 14.21
C GLU A 71 -5.09 -16.42 12.74
N SER A 72 -6.05 -15.98 11.93
CA SER A 72 -5.80 -15.76 10.50
C SER A 72 -4.79 -14.63 10.28
N LEU A 73 -4.90 -13.55 11.04
CA LEU A 73 -3.96 -12.43 10.97
C LEU A 73 -2.54 -12.86 11.36
N SER A 74 -2.43 -13.67 12.42
CA SER A 74 -1.14 -14.21 12.87
C SER A 74 -0.51 -15.12 11.80
N ARG A 75 -1.28 -15.97 11.16
CA ARG A 75 -0.81 -16.82 10.06
C ARG A 75 -0.29 -15.98 8.90
N LEU A 76 -0.97 -14.91 8.57
CA LEU A 76 -0.55 -14.00 7.52
C LEU A 76 0.76 -13.30 7.88
N GLN A 77 0.84 -12.76 9.09
CA GLN A 77 2.00 -12.02 9.57
C GLN A 77 3.25 -12.89 9.70
N THR A 78 3.11 -14.19 9.92
CA THR A 78 4.25 -15.11 10.00
C THR A 78 4.69 -15.66 8.66
N SER A 79 3.95 -15.38 7.59
CA SER A 79 4.31 -15.82 6.24
C SER A 79 5.52 -15.02 5.74
N THR A 80 6.56 -15.73 5.27
CA THR A 80 7.77 -15.11 4.74
C THR A 80 7.47 -14.28 3.49
N SER A 81 6.64 -14.81 2.58
CA SER A 81 6.28 -14.08 1.36
C SER A 81 5.50 -12.81 1.66
N TYR A 82 4.60 -12.86 2.63
CA TYR A 82 3.84 -11.68 3.05
C TYR A 82 4.75 -10.64 3.72
N GLN A 83 5.66 -11.08 4.59
CA GLN A 83 6.63 -10.17 5.23
C GLN A 83 7.49 -9.44 4.20
N ARG A 84 7.89 -10.14 3.14
CA ARG A 84 8.64 -9.53 2.03
C ARG A 84 7.80 -8.49 1.29
N LEU A 85 6.53 -8.77 1.09
CA LEU A 85 5.62 -7.83 0.45
C LEU A 85 5.47 -6.55 1.29
N VAL A 86 5.27 -6.70 2.60
CA VAL A 86 5.15 -5.57 3.52
C VAL A 86 6.42 -4.71 3.49
N ALA A 87 7.60 -5.35 3.54
CA ALA A 87 8.87 -4.65 3.49
C ALA A 87 9.08 -3.92 2.17
N ALA A 88 8.77 -4.58 1.05
CA ALA A 88 8.92 -3.98 -0.28
C ALA A 88 7.95 -2.81 -0.47
N GLN A 89 6.73 -2.93 0.03
CA GLN A 89 5.75 -1.85 0.00
C GLN A 89 6.24 -0.64 0.82
N ALA A 90 6.76 -0.89 2.02
CA ALA A 90 7.28 0.17 2.87
C ALA A 90 8.46 0.89 2.20
N ASN A 91 9.33 0.16 1.54
CA ASN A 91 10.47 0.74 0.84
C ASN A 91 10.05 1.60 -0.34
N PHE A 92 9.06 1.15 -1.11
CA PHE A 92 8.55 1.96 -2.21
C PHE A 92 7.79 3.19 -1.70
N ASP A 93 7.05 3.06 -0.61
CA ASP A 93 6.35 4.18 0.02
C ASP A 93 7.33 5.27 0.47
N LYS A 94 8.52 4.90 0.94
CA LYS A 94 9.58 5.87 1.28
C LYS A 94 10.04 6.65 0.06
N VAL A 95 10.13 6.00 -1.09
CA VAL A 95 10.46 6.68 -2.36
C VAL A 95 9.38 7.70 -2.69
N LEU A 96 8.10 7.31 -2.57
CA LEU A 96 6.97 8.21 -2.85
C LEU A 96 6.92 9.40 -1.88
N VAL A 97 7.21 9.17 -0.60
CA VAL A 97 7.29 10.26 0.40
C VAL A 97 8.35 11.27 -0.02
N LYS A 98 9.53 10.80 -0.42
CA LYS A 98 10.62 11.67 -0.86
C LYS A 98 10.24 12.45 -2.12
N VAL A 99 9.57 11.80 -3.07
CA VAL A 99 9.06 12.45 -4.28
C VAL A 99 8.09 13.56 -3.92
N ASN A 100 7.14 13.27 -3.03
CA ASN A 100 6.16 14.27 -2.58
C ASN A 100 6.83 15.45 -1.88
N GLN A 101 7.82 15.21 -1.05
CA GLN A 101 8.58 16.27 -0.39
C GLN A 101 9.31 17.15 -1.41
N THR A 102 9.89 16.54 -2.44
CA THR A 102 10.57 17.25 -3.52
C THR A 102 9.59 18.09 -4.33
N ILE A 103 8.41 17.56 -4.59
CA ILE A 103 7.34 18.31 -5.27
C ILE A 103 6.93 19.52 -4.41
N GLN A 104 6.77 19.34 -3.10
CA GLN A 104 6.42 20.44 -2.19
C GLN A 104 7.50 21.53 -2.20
N THR A 105 8.77 21.14 -2.22
CA THR A 105 9.87 22.07 -2.35
C THR A 105 9.77 22.87 -3.66
N GLY A 106 9.47 22.17 -4.76
CA GLY A 106 9.28 22.82 -6.06
C GLY A 106 8.11 23.79 -6.07
N ILE A 107 7.01 23.43 -5.41
CA ILE A 107 5.84 24.32 -5.30
C ILE A 107 6.22 25.62 -4.58
N ALA A 108 6.92 25.48 -3.46
CA ALA A 108 7.36 26.65 -2.69
C ALA A 108 8.30 27.55 -3.52
N GLU A 109 9.25 26.97 -4.23
CA GLU A 109 10.15 27.72 -5.10
C GLU A 109 9.41 28.42 -6.24
N GLY A 110 8.46 27.74 -6.86
CA GLY A 110 7.64 28.30 -7.93
C GLY A 110 6.78 29.47 -7.48
N ALA A 111 6.15 29.32 -6.31
CA ALA A 111 5.34 30.38 -5.72
C ALA A 111 6.18 31.59 -5.34
N GLU A 112 7.34 31.35 -4.73
CA GLU A 112 8.29 32.39 -4.36
C GLU A 112 8.79 33.15 -5.57
N SER A 113 9.15 32.43 -6.63
CA SER A 113 9.60 33.00 -7.89
C SER A 113 8.54 33.93 -8.50
N ARG A 114 7.28 33.58 -8.41
CA ARG A 114 6.15 34.40 -8.87
C ARG A 114 5.95 35.66 -8.05
N ILE A 115 6.19 35.58 -6.75
CA ILE A 115 6.04 36.72 -5.83
C ILE A 115 7.18 37.73 -6.08
N ILE A 116 8.37 37.25 -6.35
CA ILE A 116 9.56 38.09 -6.54
C ILE A 116 9.56 38.79 -7.90
N ARG A 117 8.96 38.22 -8.90
CA ARG A 117 8.89 38.81 -10.23
C ARG A 117 7.83 39.89 -10.30
N PRO A 118 8.24 41.14 -10.57
CA PRO A 118 7.27 42.24 -10.73
C PRO A 118 6.43 42.08 -11.98
#